data_e7e98ad5d5f5f98867a350eb30b472ad
#
_entry.id   e7e98ad5d5f5f98867a350eb30b472ad
#
_cell.length_a   1.000
_cell.length_b   1.000
_cell.length_c   1.000
_cell.angle_alpha   90.00
_cell.angle_beta   90.00
_cell.angle_gamma   90.00
#
_symmetry.space_group_name_H-M   'P 1'
#
loop_
_entity.id
_entity.type
_entity.pdbx_description
1 polymer ?
#
loop_
_entity_poly.entity_id
_entity_poly.type
_entity_poly.pdbx_seq_one_letter_code
_entity_poly.pdbx_strand_id
1 'polypeptide(L)'
;MNARGIAYTMLRDICLHKTYSNLLLRKGLNQAKPQDKGLITQIVYGTLQNYRLCRYQWEDCVNKLPSDEVCVLLDMSVYQLFYMDKLPAYAIINDAVEITKKQIHGNIAKLVNAVLHAVPVSYTHLTLP
;
A
#
# COMPACT_ATOMS: atom_id res chain seq x y z
N MET A 1 14.50 6.35 -2.99
CA MET A 1 13.15 5.85 -2.75
C MET A 1 13.25 4.54 -2.00
N ASN A 2 12.48 4.36 -0.92
CA ASN A 2 12.54 3.13 -0.14
C ASN A 2 11.70 2.02 -0.80
N ALA A 3 11.74 0.81 -0.20
CA ALA A 3 11.06 -0.36 -0.75
C ALA A 3 9.56 -0.12 -0.98
N ARG A 4 8.86 0.46 -0.01
CA ARG A 4 7.43 0.72 -0.15
C ARG A 4 7.13 1.76 -1.21
N GLY A 5 7.99 2.77 -1.35
CA GLY A 5 7.86 3.77 -2.42
C GLY A 5 7.99 3.15 -3.80
N ILE A 6 8.94 2.25 -3.97
CA ILE A 6 9.12 1.51 -5.22
C ILE A 6 7.89 0.65 -5.50
N ALA A 7 7.41 -0.08 -4.49
CA ALA A 7 6.22 -0.92 -4.64
C ALA A 7 5.00 -0.10 -5.04
N TYR A 8 4.82 1.08 -4.43
CA TYR A 8 3.70 1.95 -4.78
C TYR A 8 3.79 2.43 -6.23
N THR A 9 4.97 2.86 -6.66
CA THR A 9 5.16 3.30 -8.05
C THR A 9 4.79 2.20 -9.03
N MET A 10 5.20 0.96 -8.75
CA MET A 10 4.87 -0.19 -9.58
C MET A 10 3.38 -0.47 -9.59
N LEU A 11 2.74 -0.48 -8.41
CA LEU A 11 1.30 -0.72 -8.31
C LEU A 11 0.49 0.36 -9.03
N ARG A 12 0.88 1.62 -8.86
CA ARG A 12 0.21 2.71 -9.56
C ARG A 12 0.28 2.52 -11.07
N ASP A 13 1.45 2.19 -11.58
CA ASP A 13 1.63 2.02 -13.03
C ASP A 13 0.84 0.81 -13.54
N ILE A 14 0.80 -0.28 -12.79
CA ILE A 14 0.02 -1.46 -13.16
C ILE A 14 -1.47 -1.15 -13.15
N CYS A 15 -1.96 -0.56 -12.08
CA CYS A 15 -3.39 -0.35 -11.87
C CYS A 15 -3.97 0.77 -12.72
N LEU A 16 -3.23 1.88 -12.87
CA LEU A 16 -3.75 3.09 -13.51
C LEU A 16 -3.31 3.24 -14.95
N HIS A 17 -2.16 2.70 -15.31
CA HIS A 17 -1.63 2.78 -16.68
C HIS A 17 -1.69 1.45 -17.42
N LYS A 18 -2.21 0.42 -16.76
CA LYS A 18 -2.44 -0.92 -17.31
C LYS A 18 -1.21 -1.51 -18.01
N THR A 19 -0.04 -1.27 -17.41
CA THR A 19 1.22 -1.81 -17.89
C THR A 19 1.37 -3.25 -17.41
N TYR A 20 2.05 -4.09 -18.19
CA TYR A 20 2.24 -5.49 -17.81
C TYR A 20 3.08 -5.62 -16.55
N SER A 21 2.55 -6.34 -15.56
CA SER A 21 3.14 -6.43 -14.23
C SER A 21 4.55 -7.05 -14.24
N ASN A 22 4.79 -8.04 -15.09
CA ASN A 22 6.10 -8.71 -15.12
C ASN A 22 7.23 -7.76 -15.54
N LEU A 23 6.96 -6.95 -16.55
CA LEU A 23 7.97 -6.00 -17.05
C LEU A 23 8.23 -4.90 -16.02
N LEU A 24 7.18 -4.34 -15.45
CA LEU A 24 7.32 -3.31 -14.44
C LEU A 24 7.99 -3.82 -13.17
N LEU A 25 7.64 -5.04 -12.75
CA LEU A 25 8.27 -5.63 -11.57
C LEU A 25 9.78 -5.78 -11.78
N ARG A 26 10.19 -6.29 -12.93
CA ARG A 26 11.61 -6.45 -13.24
C ARG A 26 12.34 -5.12 -13.25
N LYS A 27 11.74 -4.11 -13.87
CA LYS A 27 12.32 -2.77 -13.95
C LYS A 27 12.44 -2.13 -12.57
N GLY A 28 11.41 -2.24 -11.76
CA GLY A 28 11.42 -1.72 -10.39
C GLY A 28 12.42 -2.43 -9.51
N LEU A 29 12.51 -3.76 -9.63
CA LEU A 29 13.45 -4.54 -8.85
C LEU A 29 14.92 -4.23 -9.17
N ASN A 30 15.19 -3.83 -10.41
CA ASN A 30 16.55 -3.44 -10.78
C ASN A 30 17.01 -2.16 -10.07
N GLN A 31 16.06 -1.33 -9.62
CA GLN A 31 16.36 -0.11 -8.86
C GLN A 31 16.42 -0.35 -7.37
N ALA A 32 16.03 -1.52 -6.90
CA ALA A 32 15.93 -1.84 -5.49
C ALA A 32 17.22 -2.46 -4.97
N LYS A 33 17.46 -2.29 -3.66
CA LYS A 33 18.53 -3.00 -2.98
C LYS A 33 18.19 -4.49 -2.95
N PRO A 34 19.19 -5.39 -3.05
CA PRO A 34 18.91 -6.83 -3.05
C PRO A 34 18.06 -7.30 -1.88
N GLN A 35 18.26 -6.75 -0.68
CA GLN A 35 17.49 -7.14 0.49
C GLN A 35 16.04 -6.71 0.45
N ASP A 36 15.68 -5.74 -0.41
CA ASP A 36 14.32 -5.22 -0.53
C ASP A 36 13.50 -5.92 -1.60
N LYS A 37 14.13 -6.71 -2.48
CA LYS A 37 13.43 -7.29 -3.63
C LYS A 37 12.29 -8.23 -3.23
N GLY A 38 12.51 -9.04 -2.20
CA GLY A 38 11.47 -9.94 -1.71
C GLY A 38 10.27 -9.19 -1.14
N LEU A 39 10.53 -8.15 -0.37
CA LEU A 39 9.48 -7.32 0.22
C LEU A 39 8.65 -6.63 -0.86
N ILE A 40 9.33 -6.02 -1.83
CA ILE A 40 8.65 -5.33 -2.94
C ILE A 40 7.76 -6.31 -3.71
N THR A 41 8.29 -7.46 -4.06
CA THR A 41 7.55 -8.49 -4.80
C THR A 41 6.31 -8.92 -4.03
N GLN A 42 6.45 -9.18 -2.74
CA GLN A 42 5.32 -9.60 -1.91
C GLN A 42 4.25 -8.52 -1.82
N ILE A 43 4.65 -7.26 -1.62
CA ILE A 43 3.70 -6.16 -1.54
C ILE A 43 2.94 -6.00 -2.86
N VAL A 44 3.65 -6.01 -3.99
CA VAL A 44 3.03 -5.81 -5.30
C VAL A 44 2.05 -6.93 -5.62
N TYR A 45 2.50 -8.16 -5.59
CA TYR A 45 1.64 -9.29 -5.94
C TYR A 45 0.54 -9.52 -4.91
N GLY A 46 0.85 -9.37 -3.63
CA GLY A 46 -0.15 -9.54 -2.58
C GLY A 46 -1.28 -8.53 -2.70
N THR A 47 -0.94 -7.28 -2.96
CA THR A 47 -1.94 -6.23 -3.14
C THR A 47 -2.80 -6.50 -4.38
N LEU A 48 -2.18 -6.87 -5.50
CA LEU A 48 -2.93 -7.19 -6.72
C LEU A 48 -3.89 -8.36 -6.54
N GLN A 49 -3.51 -9.36 -5.77
CA GLN A 49 -4.36 -10.52 -5.52
C GLN A 49 -5.47 -10.25 -4.52
N ASN A 50 -5.30 -9.26 -3.66
CA ASN A 50 -6.20 -9.03 -2.52
C ASN A 50 -6.81 -7.63 -2.50
N TYR A 51 -6.72 -6.86 -3.59
CA TYR A 51 -7.10 -5.45 -3.55
C TYR A 51 -8.56 -5.23 -3.16
N ARG A 52 -9.46 -6.14 -3.54
CA ARG A 52 -10.88 -6.00 -3.21
C ARG A 52 -11.11 -6.16 -1.70
N LEU A 53 -10.46 -7.13 -1.09
CA LEU A 53 -10.54 -7.31 0.36
C LEU A 53 -9.92 -6.13 1.09
N CYS A 54 -8.80 -5.63 0.60
CA CYS A 54 -8.14 -4.47 1.18
C CYS A 54 -9.04 -3.24 1.11
N ARG A 55 -9.64 -3.00 -0.05
CA ARG A 55 -10.55 -1.87 -0.23
C ARG A 55 -11.77 -1.98 0.68
N TYR A 56 -12.31 -3.17 0.83
CA TYR A 56 -13.43 -3.40 1.73
C TYR A 56 -13.10 -2.96 3.15
N GLN A 57 -11.85 -3.16 3.58
CA GLN A 57 -11.45 -2.82 4.94
C GLN A 57 -11.38 -1.32 5.19
N TRP A 58 -11.07 -0.51 4.18
CA TRP A 58 -10.89 0.92 4.41
C TRP A 58 -11.98 1.80 3.79
N GLU A 59 -12.78 1.30 2.86
CA GLU A 59 -13.71 2.17 2.13
C GLU A 59 -14.76 2.80 3.03
N ASP A 60 -15.16 2.14 4.12
CA ASP A 60 -16.12 2.68 5.07
C ASP A 60 -15.51 3.78 5.96
N CYS A 61 -14.19 3.92 5.94
CA CYS A 61 -13.51 4.95 6.72
C CYS A 61 -13.53 6.32 6.04
N VAL A 62 -14.04 6.39 4.82
CA VAL A 62 -14.12 7.65 4.07
C VAL A 62 -15.57 7.92 3.69
N ASN A 63 -15.95 9.22 3.64
CA ASN A 63 -17.28 9.62 3.21
C ASN A 63 -17.41 9.60 1.70
N LYS A 64 -16.31 9.89 1.02
CA LYS A 64 -16.25 9.95 -0.43
C LYS A 64 -14.96 9.25 -0.89
N LEU A 65 -15.09 8.45 -1.93
CA LEU A 65 -13.94 7.71 -2.45
C LEU A 65 -12.86 8.70 -2.95
N PRO A 66 -11.61 8.58 -2.48
CA PRO A 66 -10.55 9.46 -2.94
C PRO A 66 -10.10 9.12 -4.37
N SER A 67 -9.12 9.85 -4.88
CA SER A 67 -8.60 9.61 -6.22
C SER A 67 -8.05 8.18 -6.35
N ASP A 68 -7.95 7.72 -7.60
CA ASP A 68 -7.43 6.37 -7.86
C ASP A 68 -6.02 6.17 -7.28
N GLU A 69 -5.18 7.19 -7.35
CA GLU A 69 -3.83 7.12 -6.81
C GLU A 69 -3.84 6.87 -5.30
N VAL A 70 -4.73 7.53 -4.60
CA VAL A 70 -4.89 7.35 -3.15
C VAL A 70 -5.48 5.97 -2.86
N CYS A 71 -6.44 5.52 -3.66
CA CYS A 71 -7.02 4.18 -3.50
C CYS A 71 -5.96 3.10 -3.60
N VAL A 72 -5.06 3.18 -4.58
CA VAL A 72 -3.98 2.21 -4.75
C VAL A 72 -3.06 2.23 -3.52
N LEU A 73 -2.74 3.41 -3.03
CA LEU A 73 -1.88 3.54 -1.85
C LEU A 73 -2.53 2.93 -0.61
N LEU A 74 -3.82 3.20 -0.41
CA LEU A 74 -4.56 2.65 0.73
C LEU A 74 -4.68 1.13 0.63
N ASP A 75 -4.95 0.60 -0.56
CA ASP A 75 -5.00 -0.85 -0.77
C ASP A 75 -3.66 -1.50 -0.43
N MET A 76 -2.56 -0.92 -0.89
CA MET A 76 -1.22 -1.43 -0.61
C MET A 76 -0.89 -1.40 0.88
N SER A 77 -1.24 -0.31 1.53
CA SER A 77 -0.94 -0.14 2.95
C SER A 77 -1.77 -1.08 3.82
N VAL A 78 -3.05 -1.22 3.50
CA VAL A 78 -3.94 -2.15 4.20
C VAL A 78 -3.49 -3.59 3.98
N TYR A 79 -3.04 -3.94 2.78
CA TYR A 79 -2.49 -5.28 2.56
C TYR A 79 -1.36 -5.57 3.56
N GLN A 80 -0.43 -4.64 3.72
CA GLN A 80 0.68 -4.83 4.65
C GLN A 80 0.19 -4.94 6.09
N LEU A 81 -0.76 -4.09 6.49
CA LEU A 81 -1.29 -4.10 7.86
C LEU A 81 -1.98 -5.42 8.20
N PHE A 82 -2.69 -6.02 7.25
CA PHE A 82 -3.50 -7.21 7.50
C PHE A 82 -2.77 -8.52 7.23
N TYR A 83 -1.87 -8.54 6.25
CA TYR A 83 -1.27 -9.79 5.76
C TYR A 83 0.22 -9.91 6.03
N MET A 84 0.88 -8.83 6.41
CA MET A 84 2.31 -8.83 6.68
C MET A 84 2.57 -8.43 8.13
N ASP A 85 2.15 -9.28 9.04
CA ASP A 85 2.13 -9.00 10.47
C ASP A 85 3.52 -8.81 11.08
N LYS A 86 4.59 -9.22 10.41
CA LYS A 86 5.96 -8.99 10.87
C LYS A 86 6.40 -7.54 10.70
N LEU A 87 5.69 -6.77 9.86
CA LEU A 87 6.02 -5.38 9.63
C LEU A 87 5.32 -4.51 10.68
N PRO A 88 6.04 -3.57 11.32
CA PRO A 88 5.41 -2.70 12.31
C PRO A 88 4.38 -1.78 11.65
N ALA A 89 3.21 -1.64 12.27
CA ALA A 89 2.15 -0.79 11.74
C ALA A 89 2.61 0.66 11.57
N TYR A 90 3.37 1.19 12.54
CA TYR A 90 3.83 2.57 12.45
C TYR A 90 4.72 2.81 11.23
N ALA A 91 5.54 1.83 10.86
CA ALA A 91 6.41 1.97 9.69
C ALA A 91 5.60 1.97 8.40
N ILE A 92 4.58 1.12 8.32
CA ILE A 92 3.68 1.06 7.17
C ILE A 92 2.95 2.40 6.98
N ILE A 93 2.40 2.93 8.06
CA ILE A 93 1.63 4.17 8.02
C ILE A 93 2.53 5.38 7.73
N ASN A 94 3.69 5.45 8.37
CA ASN A 94 4.64 6.54 8.12
C ASN A 94 5.08 6.56 6.66
N ASP A 95 5.39 5.40 6.09
CA ASP A 95 5.78 5.32 4.68
C ASP A 95 4.62 5.71 3.76
N ALA A 96 3.40 5.31 4.09
CA ALA A 96 2.22 5.70 3.31
C ALA A 96 2.05 7.22 3.29
N VAL A 97 2.20 7.87 4.43
CA VAL A 97 2.12 9.33 4.52
C VAL A 97 3.23 10.00 3.70
N GLU A 98 4.45 9.49 3.80
CA GLU A 98 5.57 10.04 3.04
C GLU A 98 5.39 9.85 1.53
N ILE A 99 4.90 8.70 1.09
CA ILE A 99 4.60 8.44 -0.32
C ILE A 99 3.54 9.43 -0.80
N THR A 100 2.50 9.67 0.01
CA THR A 100 1.47 10.64 -0.32
C THR A 100 2.06 12.01 -0.58
N LYS A 101 2.93 12.47 0.32
CA LYS A 101 3.54 13.80 0.20
C LYS A 101 4.45 13.91 -1.03
N LYS A 102 5.17 12.85 -1.36
CA LYS A 102 6.17 12.88 -2.44
C LYS A 102 5.59 12.59 -3.80
N GLN A 103 4.63 11.67 -3.89
CA GLN A 103 4.16 11.16 -5.17
C GLN A 103 2.72 11.51 -5.51
N ILE A 104 1.93 11.99 -4.57
CA ILE A 104 0.53 12.34 -4.81
C ILE A 104 0.33 13.82 -4.53
N HIS A 105 -0.01 14.16 -3.29
CA HIS A 105 -0.23 15.55 -2.88
C HIS A 105 -0.22 15.66 -1.36
N GLY A 106 0.49 16.66 -0.84
CA GLY A 106 0.64 16.83 0.61
C GLY A 106 -0.67 17.04 1.36
N ASN A 107 -1.65 17.66 0.70
CA ASN A 107 -2.94 17.94 1.34
C ASN A 107 -3.72 16.69 1.71
N ILE A 108 -3.46 15.57 1.03
CA ILE A 108 -4.20 14.33 1.27
C ILE A 108 -3.54 13.46 2.34
N ALA A 109 -2.37 13.85 2.83
CA ALA A 109 -1.63 13.06 3.82
C ALA A 109 -2.42 12.84 5.11
N LYS A 110 -3.18 13.84 5.56
CA LYS A 110 -4.00 13.72 6.76
C LYS A 110 -5.09 12.66 6.59
N LEU A 111 -5.71 12.61 5.42
CA LEU A 111 -6.73 11.61 5.12
C LEU A 111 -6.11 10.21 5.15
N VAL A 112 -4.98 10.03 4.49
CA VAL A 112 -4.29 8.74 4.46
C VAL A 112 -3.94 8.28 5.88
N ASN A 113 -3.38 9.17 6.68
CA ASN A 113 -3.03 8.84 8.06
C ASN A 113 -4.28 8.45 8.88
N ALA A 114 -5.35 9.22 8.76
CA ALA A 114 -6.59 8.96 9.51
C ALA A 114 -7.22 7.62 9.11
N VAL A 115 -7.29 7.35 7.82
CA VAL A 115 -7.88 6.10 7.31
C VAL A 115 -7.08 4.90 7.81
N LEU A 116 -5.76 4.95 7.71
CA LEU A 116 -4.93 3.80 8.09
C LEU A 116 -4.95 3.54 9.61
N HIS A 117 -5.17 4.57 10.42
CA HIS A 117 -5.38 4.37 11.85
C HIS A 117 -6.78 3.86 12.19
N ALA A 118 -7.75 4.05 11.28
CA ALA A 118 -9.13 3.65 11.52
C ALA A 118 -9.45 2.21 11.11
N VAL A 119 -8.63 1.59 10.25
CA VAL A 119 -8.90 0.22 9.81
C VAL A 119 -8.78 -0.75 10.99
N PRO A 120 -9.63 -1.81 11.03
CA PRO A 120 -9.74 -2.66 12.22
C PRO A 120 -8.70 -3.78 12.30
N VAL A 121 -7.44 -3.48 11.99
CA VAL A 121 -6.40 -4.51 11.97
C VAL A 121 -6.13 -5.08 13.37
N SER A 122 -6.25 -4.25 14.41
CA SER A 122 -6.03 -4.70 15.79
C SER A 122 -7.02 -5.79 16.20
N TYR A 123 -8.26 -5.66 15.75
CA TYR A 123 -9.28 -6.65 16.05
C TYR A 123 -9.00 -7.97 15.36
N THR A 124 -8.47 -7.93 14.16
CA THR A 124 -8.10 -9.14 13.44
C THR A 124 -7.09 -9.96 14.21
N HIS A 125 -6.10 -9.31 14.79
CA HIS A 125 -5.07 -9.99 15.58
C HIS A 125 -5.57 -10.46 16.93
N LEU A 126 -6.42 -9.66 17.58
CA LEU A 126 -6.91 -9.97 18.93
C LEU A 126 -7.97 -11.06 18.94
N THR A 127 -8.70 -11.22 17.87
CA THR A 127 -9.79 -12.20 17.80
C THR A 127 -9.34 -13.60 17.41
N LEU A 128 -8.09 -13.73 16.96
CA LEU A 128 -7.58 -15.05 16.61
C LEU A 128 -7.27 -15.84 17.88
N PRO A 129 -7.78 -17.06 17.98
CA PRO A 129 -7.50 -17.90 19.12
C PRO A 129 -6.03 -18.30 19.21
#